data_ece5bfde15fffc0b0dd5a5e5232e2404
#
_entry.id   ece5bfde15fffc0b0dd5a5e5232e2404
#
_cell.length_a   1.000
_cell.length_b   1.000
_cell.length_c   1.000
_cell.angle_alpha   90.00
_cell.angle_beta   90.00
_cell.angle_gamma   90.00
#
_symmetry.space_group_name_H-M   'P 1'
#
loop_
_entity.id
_entity.type
_entity.pdbx_description
1 polymer ?
#
loop_
_entity_poly.entity_id
_entity_poly.type
_entity_poly.pdbx_seq_one_letter_code
_entity_poly.pdbx_strand_id
1 'polypeptide(L)'
;MQLLKQIWNERRSNGWLWAELLIVFVVLWYIVDWTYATARTYYEPLGYDITNTYYLELSLKNNKSDSYIPKGQKETTTGQDIIELTNRLRRLPEVEAVSISVNARPYIGSNSGIRFRLDTLVRSPLKRPVTPEFFQVFRYQSADGQGYRPLVQAIKNGNSVIGENIWPDDYKGDRTLLGKEVINVDDST
;
A
#
# COMPACT_ATOMS: atom_id res chain seq x y z
N MET A 1 50.73 4.40 29.01
CA MET A 1 50.51 5.87 28.94
C MET A 1 51.36 6.61 27.90
N GLN A 2 52.46 6.05 27.39
CA GLN A 2 53.33 6.70 26.39
C GLN A 2 52.66 6.86 25.04
N LEU A 3 51.91 5.87 24.56
CA LEU A 3 51.20 5.91 23.25
C LEU A 3 50.18 7.06 23.15
N LEU A 4 49.39 7.31 24.15
CA LEU A 4 48.43 8.43 24.17
C LEU A 4 49.14 9.80 24.14
N LYS A 5 50.25 9.95 24.81
CA LYS A 5 51.09 11.18 24.75
C LYS A 5 51.68 11.40 23.37
N GLN A 6 52.11 10.34 22.70
CA GLN A 6 52.68 10.38 21.36
C GLN A 6 51.62 10.77 20.34
N ILE A 7 50.44 10.15 20.38
CA ILE A 7 49.27 10.49 19.53
C ILE A 7 48.86 11.96 19.71
N TRP A 8 48.84 12.46 20.95
CA TRP A 8 48.50 13.85 21.24
C TRP A 8 49.56 14.85 20.73
N ASN A 9 50.81 14.49 20.77
CA ASN A 9 51.91 15.36 20.32
C ASN A 9 51.98 15.46 18.78
N GLU A 10 51.59 14.39 18.09
CA GLU A 10 51.56 14.30 16.61
C GLU A 10 50.17 14.66 15.98
N ARG A 11 49.27 15.22 16.79
CA ARG A 11 47.88 15.52 16.37
C ARG A 11 47.76 16.37 15.11
N ARG A 12 48.74 17.25 14.84
CA ARG A 12 48.75 18.07 13.62
C ARG A 12 49.18 17.30 12.39
N SER A 13 50.10 16.35 12.54
CA SER A 13 50.52 15.45 11.46
C SER A 13 49.49 14.38 11.16
N ASN A 14 48.78 13.89 12.19
CA ASN A 14 47.80 12.81 12.09
C ASN A 14 46.34 13.32 11.83
N GLY A 15 46.17 14.65 11.70
CA GLY A 15 44.82 15.23 11.45
C GLY A 15 44.10 14.65 10.23
N TRP A 16 44.85 14.33 9.19
CA TRP A 16 44.33 13.67 7.99
C TRP A 16 43.77 12.27 8.29
N LEU A 17 44.51 11.49 9.05
CA LEU A 17 44.09 10.13 9.47
C LEU A 17 42.76 10.16 10.24
N TRP A 18 42.59 11.14 11.14
CA TRP A 18 41.35 11.33 11.88
C TRP A 18 40.19 11.69 10.96
N ALA A 19 40.40 12.54 9.95
CA ALA A 19 39.40 12.90 8.98
C ALA A 19 38.99 11.68 8.13
N GLU A 20 39.95 10.88 7.69
CA GLU A 20 39.71 9.65 6.93
C GLU A 20 38.91 8.61 7.75
N LEU A 21 39.31 8.38 9.01
CA LEU A 21 38.59 7.47 9.91
C LEU A 21 37.14 7.95 10.16
N LEU A 22 36.94 9.26 10.30
CA LEU A 22 35.61 9.83 10.49
C LEU A 22 34.74 9.62 9.26
N ILE A 23 35.29 9.84 8.07
CA ILE A 23 34.56 9.59 6.80
C ILE A 23 34.19 8.12 6.68
N VAL A 24 35.13 7.22 6.93
CA VAL A 24 34.87 5.76 6.89
C VAL A 24 33.79 5.40 7.90
N PHE A 25 33.85 5.94 9.12
CA PHE A 25 32.84 5.70 10.14
C PHE A 25 31.44 6.17 9.70
N VAL A 26 31.33 7.36 9.12
CA VAL A 26 30.05 7.91 8.64
C VAL A 26 29.48 7.03 7.51
N VAL A 27 30.32 6.60 6.58
CA VAL A 27 29.90 5.71 5.48
C VAL A 27 29.44 4.36 6.02
N LEU A 28 30.18 3.76 6.93
CA LEU A 28 29.80 2.48 7.55
C LEU A 28 28.50 2.62 8.35
N TRP A 29 28.35 3.69 9.10
CA TRP A 29 27.12 3.98 9.82
C TRP A 29 25.91 4.05 8.87
N TYR A 30 26.04 4.80 7.79
CA TYR A 30 24.99 4.91 6.77
C TYR A 30 24.63 3.54 6.17
N ILE A 31 25.62 2.72 5.84
CA ILE A 31 25.39 1.37 5.29
C ILE A 31 24.63 0.50 6.30
N VAL A 32 25.04 0.53 7.58
CA VAL A 32 24.39 -0.26 8.63
C VAL A 32 22.94 0.20 8.84
N ASP A 33 22.72 1.50 8.95
CA ASP A 33 21.38 2.08 9.14
C ASP A 33 20.46 1.74 7.96
N TRP A 34 20.93 1.94 6.74
CA TRP A 34 20.18 1.60 5.53
C TRP A 34 19.86 0.10 5.45
N THR A 35 20.84 -0.75 5.77
CA THR A 35 20.65 -2.20 5.76
C THR A 35 19.63 -2.63 6.81
N TYR A 36 19.73 -2.05 8.02
CA TYR A 36 18.78 -2.32 9.10
C TYR A 36 17.35 -1.88 8.72
N ALA A 37 17.19 -0.66 8.22
CA ALA A 37 15.88 -0.14 7.79
C ALA A 37 15.27 -1.00 6.68
N THR A 38 16.09 -1.39 5.69
CA THR A 38 15.65 -2.26 4.58
C THR A 38 15.26 -3.64 5.08
N ALA A 39 16.08 -4.26 5.92
CA ALA A 39 15.79 -5.58 6.50
C ALA A 39 14.52 -5.54 7.35
N ARG A 40 14.36 -4.52 8.20
CA ARG A 40 13.15 -4.33 8.99
C ARG A 40 11.91 -4.26 8.11
N THR A 41 11.92 -3.40 7.08
CA THR A 41 10.80 -3.27 6.14
C THR A 41 10.50 -4.57 5.39
N TYR A 42 11.55 -5.32 5.02
CA TYR A 42 11.40 -6.60 4.33
C TYR A 42 10.74 -7.69 5.19
N TYR A 43 11.03 -7.70 6.49
CA TYR A 43 10.48 -8.70 7.43
C TYR A 43 9.20 -8.23 8.14
N GLU A 44 8.76 -7.00 7.91
CA GLU A 44 7.49 -6.53 8.45
C GLU A 44 6.31 -7.34 7.86
N PRO A 45 5.35 -7.79 8.70
CA PRO A 45 4.19 -8.51 8.21
C PRO A 45 3.36 -7.61 7.28
N LEU A 46 3.10 -8.09 6.08
CA LEU A 46 2.40 -7.32 5.04
C LEU A 46 0.92 -7.06 5.36
N GLY A 47 0.35 -7.78 6.33
CA GLY A 47 -1.07 -7.70 6.69
C GLY A 47 -2.02 -8.27 5.63
N TYR A 48 -1.50 -8.90 4.59
CA TYR A 48 -2.25 -9.56 3.52
C TYR A 48 -1.49 -10.78 2.97
N ASP A 49 -2.21 -11.67 2.28
CA ASP A 49 -1.66 -12.88 1.65
C ASP A 49 -1.98 -12.86 0.15
N ILE A 50 -0.97 -13.10 -0.68
CA ILE A 50 -1.08 -13.21 -2.14
C ILE A 50 -0.96 -14.64 -2.65
N THR A 51 -0.89 -15.61 -1.78
CA THR A 51 -0.75 -17.02 -2.15
C THR A 51 -1.96 -17.47 -2.97
N ASN A 52 -1.70 -18.08 -4.13
CA ASN A 52 -2.73 -18.51 -5.08
C ASN A 52 -3.63 -17.38 -5.62
N THR A 53 -3.12 -16.15 -5.61
CA THR A 53 -3.84 -14.98 -6.15
C THR A 53 -3.34 -14.67 -7.56
N TYR A 54 -4.27 -14.52 -8.50
CA TYR A 54 -3.99 -14.22 -9.90
C TYR A 54 -4.52 -12.84 -10.25
N TYR A 55 -3.79 -12.12 -11.07
CA TYR A 55 -4.19 -10.84 -11.60
C TYR A 55 -4.53 -10.96 -13.09
N LEU A 56 -5.74 -10.50 -13.44
CA LEU A 56 -6.19 -10.41 -14.81
C LEU A 56 -6.21 -8.95 -15.25
N GLU A 57 -5.43 -8.62 -16.23
CA GLU A 57 -5.46 -7.31 -16.87
C GLU A 57 -6.36 -7.36 -18.10
N LEU A 58 -7.33 -6.47 -18.12
CA LEU A 58 -8.27 -6.37 -19.22
C LEU A 58 -7.92 -5.15 -20.07
N SER A 59 -7.80 -5.36 -21.37
CA SER A 59 -7.62 -4.29 -22.34
C SER A 59 -8.75 -4.30 -23.36
N LEU A 60 -9.08 -3.12 -23.88
CA LEU A 60 -10.02 -3.02 -24.99
C LEU A 60 -9.39 -3.60 -26.26
N LYS A 61 -10.17 -4.32 -27.04
CA LYS A 61 -9.74 -4.85 -28.34
C LYS A 61 -9.33 -3.71 -29.26
N ASN A 62 -8.25 -3.91 -29.96
CA ASN A 62 -7.79 -3.01 -30.99
C ASN A 62 -8.73 -3.07 -32.18
N ASN A 63 -8.91 -1.95 -32.90
CA ASN A 63 -9.70 -1.84 -34.13
C ASN A 63 -9.24 -2.74 -35.29
N LYS A 64 -8.04 -3.33 -35.17
CA LYS A 64 -7.49 -4.31 -36.12
C LYS A 64 -7.83 -5.77 -35.76
N SER A 65 -8.54 -6.00 -34.66
CA SER A 65 -8.95 -7.36 -34.26
C SER A 65 -10.21 -7.78 -35.03
N ASP A 66 -10.22 -9.02 -35.52
CA ASP A 66 -11.37 -9.60 -36.28
C ASP A 66 -12.67 -9.57 -35.45
N SER A 67 -12.58 -9.52 -34.14
CA SER A 67 -13.74 -9.45 -33.24
C SER A 67 -13.95 -8.06 -32.62
N TYR A 68 -13.40 -7.01 -33.23
CA TYR A 68 -13.65 -5.65 -32.80
C TYR A 68 -15.08 -5.20 -33.16
N ILE A 69 -15.78 -4.68 -32.16
CA ILE A 69 -17.09 -4.06 -32.34
C ILE A 69 -16.92 -2.55 -32.15
N PRO A 70 -17.25 -1.72 -33.16
CA PRO A 70 -17.12 -0.26 -33.06
C PRO A 70 -17.98 0.33 -31.94
N LYS A 71 -17.51 1.47 -31.38
CA LYS A 71 -18.30 2.24 -30.41
C LYS A 71 -19.68 2.59 -31.04
N GLY A 72 -20.75 2.30 -30.31
CA GLY A 72 -22.14 2.54 -30.76
C GLY A 72 -22.83 1.35 -31.40
N GLN A 73 -22.11 0.29 -31.76
CA GLN A 73 -22.70 -0.98 -32.22
C GLN A 73 -22.73 -2.04 -31.11
N LYS A 74 -22.10 -1.75 -29.99
CA LYS A 74 -22.06 -2.63 -28.83
C LYS A 74 -23.24 -2.34 -27.92
N GLU A 75 -24.03 -3.35 -27.61
CA GLU A 75 -25.22 -3.26 -26.76
C GLU A 75 -24.84 -3.05 -25.26
N THR A 76 -23.63 -3.45 -24.87
CA THR A 76 -23.16 -3.39 -23.49
C THR A 76 -22.08 -2.35 -23.29
N THR A 77 -22.02 -1.80 -22.10
CA THR A 77 -20.91 -0.93 -21.68
C THR A 77 -19.72 -1.76 -21.22
N THR A 78 -18.51 -1.18 -21.23
CA THR A 78 -17.30 -1.83 -20.70
C THR A 78 -17.48 -2.26 -19.23
N GLY A 79 -18.19 -1.46 -18.44
CA GLY A 79 -18.48 -1.80 -17.04
C GLY A 79 -19.36 -3.05 -16.91
N GLN A 80 -20.39 -3.18 -17.75
CA GLN A 80 -21.25 -4.37 -17.79
C GLN A 80 -20.46 -5.61 -18.20
N ASP A 81 -19.57 -5.50 -19.18
CA ASP A 81 -18.73 -6.62 -19.60
C ASP A 81 -17.79 -7.09 -18.47
N ILE A 82 -17.19 -6.16 -17.72
CA ILE A 82 -16.33 -6.49 -16.59
C ILE A 82 -17.14 -7.21 -15.50
N ILE A 83 -18.34 -6.73 -15.21
CA ILE A 83 -19.25 -7.37 -14.24
C ILE A 83 -19.64 -8.77 -14.69
N GLU A 84 -19.99 -8.95 -15.96
CA GLU A 84 -20.34 -10.25 -16.51
C GLU A 84 -19.19 -11.24 -16.47
N LEU A 85 -17.98 -10.79 -16.87
CA LEU A 85 -16.77 -11.61 -16.77
C LEU A 85 -16.51 -12.01 -15.32
N THR A 86 -16.60 -11.07 -14.38
CA THR A 86 -16.44 -11.33 -12.95
C THR A 86 -17.43 -12.37 -12.46
N ASN A 87 -18.70 -12.29 -12.89
CA ASN A 87 -19.73 -13.26 -12.53
C ASN A 87 -19.46 -14.65 -13.12
N ARG A 88 -18.92 -14.73 -14.34
CA ARG A 88 -18.50 -15.99 -14.95
C ARG A 88 -17.35 -16.63 -14.17
N LEU A 89 -16.35 -15.84 -13.79
CA LEU A 89 -15.21 -16.32 -12.97
C LEU A 89 -15.66 -16.84 -11.61
N ARG A 90 -16.60 -16.16 -10.95
CA ARG A 90 -17.16 -16.60 -9.65
C ARG A 90 -17.89 -17.94 -9.69
N ARG A 91 -18.33 -18.38 -10.89
CA ARG A 91 -19.02 -19.67 -11.06
C ARG A 91 -18.06 -20.84 -11.24
N LEU A 92 -16.78 -20.58 -11.42
CA LEU A 92 -15.78 -21.64 -11.54
C LEU A 92 -15.51 -22.26 -10.15
N PRO A 93 -15.58 -23.59 -10.01
CA PRO A 93 -15.44 -24.25 -8.72
C PRO A 93 -14.06 -24.09 -8.09
N GLU A 94 -13.03 -23.78 -8.90
CA GLU A 94 -11.66 -23.57 -8.47
C GLU A 94 -11.42 -22.15 -7.97
N VAL A 95 -12.38 -21.23 -8.13
CA VAL A 95 -12.26 -19.83 -7.80
C VAL A 95 -12.95 -19.50 -6.48
N GLU A 96 -12.19 -19.21 -5.44
CA GLU A 96 -12.71 -18.89 -4.11
C GLU A 96 -13.38 -17.50 -4.08
N ALA A 97 -12.73 -16.50 -4.64
CA ALA A 97 -13.21 -15.13 -4.66
C ALA A 97 -12.68 -14.36 -5.88
N VAL A 98 -13.44 -13.38 -6.36
CA VAL A 98 -13.05 -12.46 -7.44
C VAL A 98 -13.36 -11.05 -7.01
N SER A 99 -12.40 -10.14 -7.14
CA SER A 99 -12.57 -8.71 -6.88
C SER A 99 -12.22 -7.86 -8.08
N ILE A 100 -12.89 -6.73 -8.20
CA ILE A 100 -12.53 -5.67 -9.14
C ILE A 100 -11.84 -4.58 -8.33
N SER A 101 -10.71 -4.08 -8.83
CA SER A 101 -9.99 -3.01 -8.17
C SER A 101 -9.33 -2.08 -9.18
N VAL A 102 -9.15 -0.82 -8.78
CA VAL A 102 -8.43 0.17 -9.57
C VAL A 102 -7.20 0.61 -8.79
N ASN A 103 -6.01 0.38 -9.37
CA ASN A 103 -4.72 0.74 -8.75
C ASN A 103 -4.55 0.22 -7.30
N ALA A 104 -5.14 -0.96 -6.98
CA ALA A 104 -5.16 -1.47 -5.63
C ALA A 104 -4.36 -2.77 -5.42
N ARG A 105 -3.93 -3.42 -6.51
CA ARG A 105 -3.14 -4.65 -6.36
C ARG A 105 -1.82 -4.37 -5.62
N PRO A 106 -1.31 -5.32 -4.83
CA PRO A 106 0.02 -5.23 -4.27
C PRO A 106 1.10 -4.95 -5.32
N TYR A 107 2.11 -4.19 -4.95
CA TYR A 107 3.27 -3.84 -5.80
C TYR A 107 2.94 -3.07 -7.09
N ILE A 108 1.79 -2.39 -7.15
CA ILE A 108 1.50 -1.51 -8.28
C ILE A 108 2.25 -0.18 -8.15
N GLY A 109 2.86 0.27 -9.24
CA GLY A 109 3.55 1.56 -9.29
C GLY A 109 2.64 2.78 -9.44
N SER A 110 1.34 2.58 -9.70
CA SER A 110 0.37 3.67 -9.88
C SER A 110 -0.25 4.07 -8.55
N ASN A 111 -0.28 5.37 -8.29
CA ASN A 111 -0.81 5.94 -7.06
C ASN A 111 -1.87 6.98 -7.35
N SER A 112 -2.99 6.90 -6.64
CA SER A 112 -4.02 7.93 -6.60
C SER A 112 -4.19 8.35 -5.15
N GLY A 113 -3.99 9.63 -4.86
CA GLY A 113 -4.16 10.19 -3.51
C GLY A 113 -5.55 10.76 -3.31
N ILE A 114 -5.92 10.93 -2.07
CA ILE A 114 -7.09 11.69 -1.62
C ILE A 114 -6.70 12.46 -0.38
N ARG A 115 -7.14 13.68 -0.25
CA ARG A 115 -6.96 14.43 0.99
C ARG A 115 -8.25 14.38 1.80
N PHE A 116 -8.15 13.87 3.01
CA PHE A 116 -9.31 13.85 3.90
C PHE A 116 -9.00 14.49 5.24
N ARG A 117 -10.05 14.92 5.90
CA ARG A 117 -10.03 15.44 7.26
C ARG A 117 -10.93 14.60 8.16
N LEU A 118 -10.38 14.25 9.31
CA LEU A 118 -11.10 13.66 10.42
C LEU A 118 -10.87 14.54 11.64
N ASP A 119 -11.90 15.18 12.14
CA ASP A 119 -11.80 16.22 13.17
C ASP A 119 -10.78 17.31 12.76
N THR A 120 -9.68 17.45 13.52
CA THR A 120 -8.57 18.37 13.26
C THR A 120 -7.44 17.78 12.43
N LEU A 121 -7.45 16.46 12.23
CA LEU A 121 -6.39 15.74 11.51
C LEU A 121 -6.65 15.76 10.00
N VAL A 122 -5.68 16.28 9.24
CA VAL A 122 -5.67 16.19 7.79
C VAL A 122 -4.63 15.16 7.37
N ARG A 123 -5.02 14.24 6.48
CA ARG A 123 -4.16 13.18 5.96
C ARG A 123 -4.36 13.03 4.45
N SER A 124 -3.33 12.54 3.79
CA SER A 124 -3.32 12.33 2.33
C SER A 124 -2.93 10.89 2.00
N PRO A 125 -3.82 9.91 2.28
CA PRO A 125 -3.57 8.52 1.94
C PRO A 125 -3.69 8.25 0.44
N LEU A 126 -3.25 7.07 0.06
CA LEU A 126 -3.52 6.53 -1.25
C LEU A 126 -4.96 6.00 -1.30
N LYS A 127 -5.72 6.48 -2.28
CA LYS A 127 -7.08 6.00 -2.56
C LYS A 127 -7.02 4.73 -3.40
N ARG A 128 -7.73 3.71 -2.97
CA ARG A 128 -7.83 2.40 -3.65
C ARG A 128 -9.29 2.00 -3.81
N PRO A 129 -9.93 2.31 -4.95
CA PRO A 129 -11.27 1.81 -5.24
C PRO A 129 -11.26 0.29 -5.40
N VAL A 130 -12.03 -0.39 -4.59
CA VAL A 130 -12.09 -1.86 -4.54
C VAL A 130 -13.52 -2.34 -4.32
N THR A 131 -13.83 -3.56 -4.80
CA THR A 131 -15.06 -4.23 -4.38
C THR A 131 -14.86 -4.89 -3.00
N PRO A 132 -15.96 -5.19 -2.27
CA PRO A 132 -15.86 -5.79 -0.92
C PRO A 132 -15.02 -7.06 -0.88
N GLU A 133 -15.07 -7.88 -1.92
CA GLU A 133 -14.36 -9.15 -2.03
C GLU A 133 -12.83 -8.98 -2.09
N PHE A 134 -12.34 -7.76 -2.32
CA PHE A 134 -10.91 -7.46 -2.34
C PHE A 134 -10.20 -7.91 -1.04
N PHE A 135 -10.83 -7.64 0.09
CA PHE A 135 -10.28 -8.04 1.39
C PHE A 135 -10.26 -9.55 1.61
N GLN A 136 -11.20 -10.28 0.99
CA GLN A 136 -11.22 -11.75 1.00
C GLN A 136 -10.11 -12.30 0.09
N VAL A 137 -9.99 -11.79 -1.15
CA VAL A 137 -8.97 -12.24 -2.12
C VAL A 137 -7.57 -12.13 -1.54
N PHE A 138 -7.27 -11.02 -0.88
CA PHE A 138 -5.95 -10.79 -0.27
C PHE A 138 -5.87 -11.15 1.20
N ARG A 139 -6.92 -11.75 1.77
CA ARG A 139 -6.97 -12.19 3.18
C ARG A 139 -6.48 -11.14 4.17
N TYR A 140 -6.88 -9.88 3.95
CA TYR A 140 -6.50 -8.77 4.83
C TYR A 140 -6.88 -9.04 6.27
N GLN A 141 -6.07 -8.52 7.18
CA GLN A 141 -6.36 -8.58 8.62
C GLN A 141 -6.91 -7.24 9.08
N SER A 142 -8.00 -7.26 9.84
CA SER A 142 -8.47 -6.09 10.56
C SER A 142 -7.57 -5.82 11.76
N ALA A 143 -7.51 -4.58 12.21
CA ALA A 143 -6.65 -4.16 13.33
C ALA A 143 -6.97 -4.89 14.66
N ASP A 144 -8.18 -5.44 14.80
CA ASP A 144 -8.61 -6.25 15.94
C ASP A 144 -8.36 -7.76 15.80
N GLY A 145 -7.71 -8.17 14.68
CA GLY A 145 -7.38 -9.58 14.43
C GLY A 145 -8.55 -10.47 14.00
N GLN A 146 -9.72 -9.90 13.70
CA GLN A 146 -10.90 -10.69 13.27
C GLN A 146 -10.86 -11.09 11.78
N GLY A 147 -9.74 -10.90 11.11
CA GLY A 147 -9.56 -11.20 9.70
C GLY A 147 -10.26 -10.20 8.79
N TYR A 148 -10.60 -10.63 7.58
CA TYR A 148 -11.14 -9.76 6.53
C TYR A 148 -12.65 -9.48 6.63
N ARG A 149 -13.42 -10.28 7.36
CA ARG A 149 -14.89 -10.20 7.39
C ARG A 149 -15.43 -8.83 7.81
N PRO A 150 -14.94 -8.18 8.86
CA PRO A 150 -15.38 -6.85 9.25
C PRO A 150 -15.10 -5.80 8.15
N LEU A 151 -13.97 -5.92 7.44
CA LEU A 151 -13.59 -5.03 6.35
C LEU A 151 -14.54 -5.16 5.16
N VAL A 152 -14.89 -6.39 4.78
CA VAL A 152 -15.90 -6.67 3.74
C VAL A 152 -17.24 -6.04 4.10
N GLN A 153 -17.68 -6.19 5.36
CA GLN A 153 -18.95 -5.65 5.82
C GLN A 153 -18.93 -4.11 5.84
N ALA A 154 -17.82 -3.49 6.22
CA ALA A 154 -17.66 -2.04 6.20
C ALA A 154 -17.88 -1.48 4.79
N ILE A 155 -17.23 -2.06 3.77
CA ILE A 155 -17.42 -1.61 2.38
C ILE A 155 -18.84 -1.86 1.89
N LYS A 156 -19.46 -3.01 2.22
CA LYS A 156 -20.87 -3.27 1.87
C LYS A 156 -21.85 -2.26 2.46
N ASN A 157 -21.52 -1.73 3.62
CA ASN A 157 -22.31 -0.69 4.30
C ASN A 157 -22.01 0.73 3.74
N GLY A 158 -21.16 0.87 2.71
CA GLY A 158 -20.77 2.15 2.13
C GLY A 158 -19.67 2.89 2.91
N ASN A 159 -19.05 2.25 3.89
CA ASN A 159 -17.96 2.83 4.66
C ASN A 159 -16.61 2.68 3.95
N SER A 160 -15.67 3.53 4.31
CA SER A 160 -14.28 3.43 3.87
C SER A 160 -13.45 2.63 4.89
N VAL A 161 -12.50 1.84 4.39
CA VAL A 161 -11.50 1.16 5.21
C VAL A 161 -10.20 1.94 5.11
N ILE A 162 -9.61 2.26 6.24
CA ILE A 162 -8.38 3.06 6.34
C ILE A 162 -7.31 2.22 7.02
N GLY A 163 -6.11 2.21 6.44
CA GLY A 163 -4.98 1.51 7.03
C GLY A 163 -4.47 2.21 8.30
N GLU A 164 -4.12 1.42 9.30
CA GLU A 164 -3.67 1.92 10.60
C GLU A 164 -2.39 2.76 10.50
N ASN A 165 -1.54 2.46 9.53
CA ASN A 165 -0.26 3.14 9.33
C ASN A 165 -0.36 4.62 8.92
N ILE A 166 -1.55 5.10 8.56
CA ILE A 166 -1.75 6.51 8.23
C ILE A 166 -1.90 7.39 9.48
N TRP A 167 -2.24 6.78 10.60
CA TRP A 167 -2.45 7.49 11.85
C TRP A 167 -1.12 7.75 12.56
N PRO A 168 -0.97 8.90 13.25
CA PRO A 168 0.12 9.11 14.20
C PRO A 168 0.11 8.02 15.28
N ASP A 169 1.26 7.77 15.89
CA ASP A 169 1.39 6.72 16.91
C ASP A 169 0.42 6.89 18.08
N ASP A 170 0.10 8.12 18.44
CA ASP A 170 -0.88 8.47 19.49
C ASP A 170 -2.32 8.03 19.17
N TYR A 171 -2.61 7.78 17.89
CA TYR A 171 -3.93 7.36 17.40
C TYR A 171 -3.98 5.90 16.95
N LYS A 172 -2.84 5.22 16.92
CA LYS A 172 -2.81 3.79 16.58
C LYS A 172 -3.55 2.98 17.64
N GLY A 173 -4.46 2.13 17.18
CA GLY A 173 -5.30 1.34 18.06
C GLY A 173 -6.46 2.10 18.73
N ASP A 174 -6.62 3.40 18.45
CA ASP A 174 -7.76 4.16 18.97
C ASP A 174 -9.04 3.80 18.22
N ARG A 175 -9.87 2.98 18.87
CA ARG A 175 -11.17 2.54 18.33
C ARG A 175 -12.23 3.63 18.31
N THR A 176 -12.01 4.77 18.98
CA THR A 176 -12.96 5.89 18.96
C THR A 176 -13.06 6.54 17.59
N LEU A 177 -12.10 6.28 16.72
CA LEU A 177 -12.09 6.74 15.32
C LEU A 177 -13.01 5.92 14.41
N LEU A 178 -13.41 4.72 14.83
CA LEU A 178 -14.28 3.86 14.04
C LEU A 178 -15.70 4.45 13.95
N GLY A 179 -16.23 4.48 12.72
CA GLY A 179 -17.57 5.00 12.45
C GLY A 179 -17.68 6.53 12.39
N LYS A 180 -16.59 7.27 12.58
CA LYS A 180 -16.58 8.71 12.36
C LYS A 180 -16.65 9.05 10.87
N GLU A 181 -17.31 10.15 10.57
CA GLU A 181 -17.38 10.68 9.21
C GLU A 181 -16.03 11.27 8.79
N VAL A 182 -15.62 10.93 7.59
CA VAL A 182 -14.40 11.44 6.97
C VAL A 182 -14.79 12.41 5.85
N ILE A 183 -14.34 13.65 5.96
CA ILE A 183 -14.64 14.71 4.99
C ILE A 183 -13.54 14.71 3.92
N ASN A 184 -13.93 14.52 2.66
CA ASN A 184 -13.03 14.74 1.52
C ASN A 184 -12.77 16.25 1.36
N VAL A 185 -11.52 16.67 1.52
CA VAL A 185 -11.14 18.08 1.43
C VAL A 185 -11.11 18.56 -0.02
N ASP A 186 -10.87 17.66 -0.96
CA ASP A 186 -10.74 17.97 -2.40
C ASP A 186 -12.13 18.17 -3.07
N ASP A 187 -13.22 17.67 -2.48
CA ASP A 187 -14.58 17.82 -2.98
C ASP A 187 -15.33 19.04 -2.39
N SER A 188 -14.68 19.82 -1.54
CA SER A 188 -15.30 20.98 -0.84
C SER A 188 -15.11 22.33 -1.54
N THR A 189 -14.91 22.32 -2.88
CA THR A 189 -14.87 23.53 -3.73
C THR A 189 -16.09 23.64 -4.63
#